data_af9fb995cfba5b76a0ed9f65ae8f3586
#
_entry.id   af9fb995cfba5b76a0ed9f65ae8f3586
#
_cell.length_a   1.000
_cell.length_b   1.000
_cell.length_c   1.000
_cell.angle_alpha   90.00
_cell.angle_beta   90.00
_cell.angle_gamma   90.00
#
_symmetry.space_group_name_H-M   'P 1'
#
loop_
_entity.id
_entity.type
_entity.pdbx_description
1 polymer ?
#
loop_
_entity_poly.entity_id
_entity_poly.type
_entity_poly.pdbx_seq_one_letter_code
_entity_poly.pdbx_strand_id
1 'polypeptide(L)'
;MKFFRLIIPCAALMLFALPMAAQKPEQQEKQMMEFIDKEVKRLTDVLGLEYWQEFYVDSTLTHDYHAMSDELQKLQSAKVENTDLYITIRDKWMQQIDDTYKRIFTEEQWKKYWKSGAQRAQKERDKRKK
;
A
#
# COMPACT_ATOMS: atom_id res chain seq x y z
N MET A 1 -14.04 15.09 28.20
CA MET A 1 -14.22 15.21 26.74
C MET A 1 -12.94 15.07 25.93
N LYS A 2 -11.78 15.37 26.47
CA LYS A 2 -10.49 15.17 25.74
C LYS A 2 -10.06 13.71 25.61
N PHE A 3 -10.65 12.80 26.37
CA PHE A 3 -10.31 11.37 26.36
C PHE A 3 -11.00 10.60 25.25
N PHE A 4 -12.10 11.10 24.69
CA PHE A 4 -12.82 10.44 23.60
C PHE A 4 -12.12 10.55 22.24
N ARG A 5 -11.25 11.54 22.07
CA ARG A 5 -10.50 11.72 20.82
C ARG A 5 -9.31 10.78 20.67
N LEU A 6 -8.85 10.18 21.77
CA LEU A 6 -7.69 9.27 21.77
C LEU A 6 -8.08 7.80 21.54
N ILE A 7 -9.37 7.46 21.70
CA ILE A 7 -9.86 6.08 21.59
C ILE A 7 -10.18 5.70 20.16
N ILE A 8 -10.57 6.68 19.32
CA ILE A 8 -10.95 6.46 17.92
C ILE A 8 -9.79 5.97 17.03
N PRO A 9 -8.56 6.50 17.14
CA PRO A 9 -7.44 5.97 16.35
C PRO A 9 -6.99 4.56 16.74
N CYS A 10 -7.16 4.18 18.01
CA CYS A 10 -6.81 2.83 18.46
C CYS A 10 -7.78 1.76 17.97
N ALA A 11 -9.07 2.10 17.87
CA ALA A 11 -10.07 1.18 17.33
C ALA A 11 -9.90 0.95 15.82
N ALA A 12 -9.48 1.98 15.08
CA ALA A 12 -9.18 1.86 13.65
C ALA A 12 -7.93 1.01 13.40
N LEU A 13 -6.93 1.10 14.29
CA LEU A 13 -5.71 0.29 14.19
C LEU A 13 -5.95 -1.19 14.52
N MET A 14 -6.92 -1.49 15.38
CA MET A 14 -7.27 -2.88 15.72
C MET A 14 -7.98 -3.61 14.56
N LEU A 15 -8.66 -2.88 13.68
CA LEU A 15 -9.29 -3.47 12.50
C LEU A 15 -8.27 -3.98 11.46
N PHE A 16 -7.07 -3.41 11.46
CA PHE A 16 -5.97 -3.87 10.60
C PHE A 16 -5.16 -5.01 11.22
N ALA A 17 -5.36 -5.29 12.49
CA ALA A 17 -4.63 -6.35 13.21
C ALA A 17 -5.32 -7.72 13.14
N LEU A 18 -6.50 -7.82 12.50
CA LEU A 18 -7.15 -9.11 12.28
C LEU A 18 -6.29 -9.95 11.32
N PRO A 19 -5.93 -11.19 11.72
CA PRO A 19 -5.14 -12.05 10.83
C PRO A 19 -5.89 -12.24 9.51
N MET A 20 -5.22 -11.97 8.39
CA MET A 20 -5.82 -12.14 7.05
C MET A 20 -6.36 -13.55 6.83
N ALA A 21 -5.82 -14.54 7.54
CA ALA A 21 -6.27 -15.94 7.51
C ALA A 21 -7.72 -16.14 8.01
N ALA A 22 -8.27 -15.19 8.78
CA ALA A 22 -9.64 -15.28 9.30
C ALA A 22 -10.70 -14.69 8.35
N GLN A 23 -10.27 -14.02 7.25
CA GLN A 23 -11.17 -13.38 6.30
C GLN A 23 -11.41 -14.28 5.08
N LYS A 24 -12.64 -14.29 4.58
CA LYS A 24 -12.97 -14.99 3.33
C LYS A 24 -12.24 -14.33 2.15
N PRO A 25 -11.77 -15.10 1.15
CA PRO A 25 -11.10 -14.53 -0.02
C PRO A 25 -11.89 -13.41 -0.72
N GLU A 26 -13.20 -13.53 -0.80
CA GLU A 26 -14.07 -12.52 -1.39
C GLU A 26 -14.04 -11.18 -0.63
N GLN A 27 -13.97 -11.25 0.71
CA GLN A 27 -13.88 -10.06 1.55
C GLN A 27 -12.52 -9.38 1.42
N GLN A 28 -11.45 -10.17 1.32
CA GLN A 28 -10.09 -9.64 1.11
C GLN A 28 -10.01 -8.91 -0.23
N GLU A 29 -10.56 -9.50 -1.27
CA GLU A 29 -10.62 -8.90 -2.61
C GLU A 29 -11.37 -7.56 -2.57
N LYS A 30 -12.55 -7.56 -1.97
CA LYS A 30 -13.37 -6.36 -1.84
C LYS A 30 -12.64 -5.25 -1.09
N GLN A 31 -12.00 -5.57 0.03
CA GLN A 31 -11.24 -4.60 0.83
C GLN A 31 -10.05 -4.05 0.05
N MET A 32 -9.37 -4.90 -0.70
CA MET A 32 -8.25 -4.50 -1.55
C MET A 32 -8.72 -3.51 -2.62
N MET A 33 -9.81 -3.84 -3.32
CA MET A 33 -10.34 -2.96 -4.36
C MET A 33 -10.81 -1.62 -3.79
N GLU A 34 -11.48 -1.63 -2.64
CA GLU A 34 -11.88 -0.39 -1.95
C GLU A 34 -10.68 0.47 -1.58
N PHE A 35 -9.62 -0.16 -1.08
CA PHE A 35 -8.36 0.54 -0.77
C PHE A 35 -7.76 1.17 -2.03
N ILE A 36 -7.68 0.40 -3.11
CA ILE A 36 -7.12 0.87 -4.39
C ILE A 36 -7.93 2.06 -4.91
N ASP A 37 -9.26 1.97 -4.92
CA ASP A 37 -10.13 3.05 -5.37
C ASP A 37 -9.90 4.33 -4.58
N LYS A 38 -9.80 4.22 -3.25
CA LYS A 38 -9.53 5.36 -2.38
C LYS A 38 -8.16 5.97 -2.64
N GLU A 39 -7.15 5.13 -2.85
CA GLU A 39 -5.79 5.59 -3.09
C GLU A 39 -5.67 6.29 -4.45
N VAL A 40 -6.29 5.74 -5.49
CA VAL A 40 -6.35 6.36 -6.82
C VAL A 40 -7.00 7.74 -6.72
N LYS A 41 -8.13 7.82 -6.03
CA LYS A 41 -8.84 9.09 -5.84
C LYS A 41 -7.99 10.10 -5.07
N ARG A 42 -7.35 9.65 -3.99
CA ARG A 42 -6.49 10.52 -3.17
C ARG A 42 -5.34 11.09 -4.00
N LEU A 43 -4.65 10.25 -4.75
CA LEU A 43 -3.54 10.67 -5.59
C LEU A 43 -4.01 11.62 -6.70
N THR A 44 -5.15 11.32 -7.31
CA THR A 44 -5.75 12.18 -8.34
C THR A 44 -6.03 13.56 -7.78
N ASP A 45 -6.64 13.64 -6.60
CA ASP A 45 -7.00 14.91 -5.97
C ASP A 45 -5.76 15.71 -5.52
N VAL A 46 -4.79 15.03 -4.90
CA VAL A 46 -3.60 15.68 -4.33
C VAL A 46 -2.61 16.11 -5.42
N LEU A 47 -2.41 15.29 -6.45
CA LEU A 47 -1.41 15.51 -7.48
C LEU A 47 -1.97 16.13 -8.76
N GLY A 48 -3.29 16.20 -8.90
CA GLY A 48 -3.91 16.70 -10.13
C GLY A 48 -3.63 15.78 -11.32
N LEU A 49 -3.86 14.47 -11.14
CA LEU A 49 -3.57 13.50 -12.19
C LEU A 49 -4.51 13.67 -13.39
N GLU A 50 -3.98 13.51 -14.59
CA GLU A 50 -4.76 13.40 -15.81
C GLU A 50 -5.38 12.00 -15.92
N TYR A 51 -6.38 11.82 -16.80
CA TYR A 51 -7.08 10.54 -16.96
C TYR A 51 -6.15 9.38 -17.27
N TRP A 52 -5.16 9.60 -18.14
CA TRP A 52 -4.22 8.53 -18.50
C TRP A 52 -3.33 8.14 -17.30
N GLN A 53 -2.96 9.13 -16.47
CA GLN A 53 -2.18 8.87 -15.25
C GLN A 53 -3.02 8.10 -14.23
N GLU A 54 -4.25 8.53 -14.03
CA GLU A 54 -5.20 7.86 -13.15
C GLU A 54 -5.40 6.40 -13.56
N PHE A 55 -5.56 6.14 -14.85
CA PHE A 55 -5.65 4.79 -15.39
C PHE A 55 -4.41 3.94 -15.07
N TYR A 56 -3.22 4.51 -15.28
CA TYR A 56 -1.98 3.80 -14.98
C TYR A 56 -1.77 3.55 -13.49
N VAL A 57 -2.16 4.50 -12.64
CA VAL A 57 -2.11 4.32 -11.18
C VAL A 57 -3.03 3.17 -10.76
N ASP A 58 -4.26 3.19 -11.23
CA ASP A 58 -5.24 2.13 -10.94
C ASP A 58 -4.73 0.76 -11.41
N SER A 59 -4.27 0.67 -12.64
CA SER A 59 -3.74 -0.59 -13.21
C SER A 59 -2.51 -1.09 -12.44
N THR A 60 -1.62 -0.19 -12.06
CA THR A 60 -0.41 -0.52 -11.30
C THR A 60 -0.77 -1.07 -9.93
N LEU A 61 -1.63 -0.36 -9.21
CA LEU A 61 -2.05 -0.79 -7.88
C LEU A 61 -2.80 -2.12 -7.91
N THR A 62 -3.71 -2.28 -8.88
CA THR A 62 -4.47 -3.51 -9.03
C THR A 62 -3.55 -4.70 -9.28
N HIS A 63 -2.64 -4.56 -10.25
CA HIS A 63 -1.70 -5.63 -10.57
C HIS A 63 -0.75 -5.94 -9.42
N ASP A 64 -0.11 -4.91 -8.87
CA ASP A 64 0.96 -5.08 -7.89
C ASP A 64 0.44 -5.55 -6.52
N TYR A 65 -0.72 -5.05 -6.09
CA TYR A 65 -1.33 -5.51 -4.84
C TYR A 65 -1.82 -6.95 -4.93
N HIS A 66 -2.37 -7.35 -6.08
CA HIS A 66 -2.74 -8.77 -6.29
C HIS A 66 -1.52 -9.67 -6.27
N ALA A 67 -0.46 -9.30 -6.98
CA ALA A 67 0.78 -10.08 -7.02
C ALA A 67 1.42 -10.17 -5.62
N MET A 68 1.45 -9.06 -4.89
CA MET A 68 1.95 -9.05 -3.52
C MET A 68 1.12 -9.96 -2.62
N SER A 69 -0.20 -9.86 -2.71
CA SER A 69 -1.13 -10.70 -1.94
C SER A 69 -0.90 -12.19 -2.21
N ASP A 70 -0.71 -12.57 -3.47
CA ASP A 70 -0.45 -13.95 -3.86
C ASP A 70 0.85 -14.47 -3.25
N GLU A 71 1.92 -13.68 -3.29
CA GLU A 71 3.20 -14.07 -2.67
C GLU A 71 3.08 -14.21 -1.15
N LEU A 72 2.38 -13.29 -0.49
CA LEU A 72 2.16 -13.34 0.96
C LEU A 72 1.32 -14.56 1.34
N GLN A 73 0.29 -14.88 0.56
CA GLN A 73 -0.55 -16.06 0.80
C GLN A 73 0.25 -17.36 0.66
N LYS A 74 1.17 -17.43 -0.27
CA LYS A 74 2.06 -18.60 -0.42
C LYS A 74 2.91 -18.82 0.83
N LEU A 75 3.44 -17.76 1.42
CA LEU A 75 4.17 -17.86 2.68
C LEU A 75 3.27 -18.34 3.83
N GLN A 76 2.06 -17.81 3.90
CA GLN A 76 1.08 -18.22 4.92
C GLN A 76 0.69 -19.70 4.77
N SER A 77 0.42 -20.14 3.54
CA SER A 77 0.07 -21.53 3.24
C SER A 77 1.21 -22.49 3.57
N ALA A 78 2.45 -22.06 3.40
CA ALA A 78 3.65 -22.82 3.77
C ALA A 78 3.99 -22.72 5.25
N LYS A 79 3.17 -22.00 6.05
CA LYS A 79 3.35 -21.81 7.50
C LYS A 79 4.69 -21.16 7.83
N VAL A 80 5.16 -20.26 6.99
CA VAL A 80 6.38 -19.49 7.23
C VAL A 80 6.13 -18.49 8.35
N GLU A 81 6.94 -18.53 9.39
CA GLU A 81 6.80 -17.66 10.58
C GLU A 81 7.76 -16.48 10.57
N ASN A 82 8.77 -16.50 9.71
CA ASN A 82 9.79 -15.45 9.65
C ASN A 82 9.20 -14.16 9.11
N THR A 83 8.97 -13.20 10.01
CA THR A 83 8.40 -11.88 9.71
C THR A 83 9.20 -11.12 8.65
N ASP A 84 10.52 -11.29 8.63
CA ASP A 84 11.39 -10.58 7.69
C ASP A 84 11.10 -10.92 6.23
N LEU A 85 10.67 -12.17 5.96
CA LEU A 85 10.29 -12.58 4.61
C LEU A 85 9.04 -11.84 4.12
N TYR A 86 8.05 -11.67 4.99
CA TYR A 86 6.84 -10.90 4.68
C TYR A 86 7.16 -9.43 4.40
N ILE A 87 8.03 -8.84 5.23
CA ILE A 87 8.46 -7.45 5.06
C ILE A 87 9.22 -7.29 3.74
N THR A 88 10.11 -8.22 3.40
CA THR A 88 10.88 -8.19 2.15
C THR A 88 9.96 -8.20 0.93
N ILE A 89 8.92 -9.02 0.94
CA ILE A 89 7.94 -9.08 -0.15
C ILE A 89 7.21 -7.75 -0.27
N ARG A 90 6.73 -7.20 0.84
CA ARG A 90 6.03 -5.91 0.84
C ARG A 90 6.93 -4.79 0.33
N ASP A 91 8.16 -4.74 0.81
CA ASP A 91 9.13 -3.72 0.39
C ASP A 91 9.41 -3.79 -1.11
N LYS A 92 9.55 -4.99 -1.65
CA LYS A 92 9.75 -5.21 -3.09
C LYS A 92 8.62 -4.59 -3.91
N TRP A 93 7.38 -4.87 -3.55
CA TRP A 93 6.23 -4.39 -4.32
C TRP A 93 5.99 -2.90 -4.11
N MET A 94 6.18 -2.37 -2.89
CA MET A 94 6.10 -0.93 -2.64
C MET A 94 7.15 -0.16 -3.43
N GLN A 95 8.36 -0.69 -3.52
CA GLN A 95 9.42 -0.10 -4.33
C GLN A 95 9.04 -0.09 -5.81
N GLN A 96 8.49 -1.18 -6.32
CA GLN A 96 8.06 -1.28 -7.71
C GLN A 96 6.95 -0.28 -8.05
N ILE A 97 5.99 -0.10 -7.14
CA ILE A 97 4.93 0.90 -7.28
C ILE A 97 5.53 2.30 -7.38
N ASP A 98 6.42 2.66 -6.47
CA ASP A 98 7.08 3.97 -6.49
C ASP A 98 7.91 4.18 -7.76
N ASP A 99 8.61 3.16 -8.22
CA ASP A 99 9.39 3.23 -9.46
C ASP A 99 8.48 3.47 -10.68
N THR A 100 7.31 2.84 -10.70
CA THR A 100 6.30 3.07 -11.75
C THR A 100 5.77 4.50 -11.69
N TYR A 101 5.43 4.99 -10.50
CA TYR A 101 4.95 6.36 -10.31
C TYR A 101 5.96 7.38 -10.80
N LYS A 102 7.23 7.16 -10.53
CA LYS A 102 8.30 8.05 -10.98
C LYS A 102 8.35 8.19 -12.50
N ARG A 103 7.97 7.13 -13.22
CA ARG A 103 7.92 7.16 -14.70
C ARG A 103 6.69 7.87 -15.25
N ILE A 104 5.56 7.81 -14.53
CA ILE A 104 4.28 8.34 -15.05
C ILE A 104 3.93 9.72 -14.50
N PHE A 105 4.49 10.12 -13.36
CA PHE A 105 4.24 11.45 -12.80
C PHE A 105 5.15 12.49 -13.43
N THR A 106 4.67 13.74 -13.53
CA THR A 106 5.53 14.88 -13.85
C THR A 106 6.49 15.14 -12.69
N GLU A 107 7.53 15.94 -12.92
CA GLU A 107 8.48 16.29 -11.87
C GLU A 107 7.80 16.96 -10.67
N GLU A 108 6.83 17.84 -10.92
CA GLU A 108 6.08 18.50 -9.85
C GLU A 108 5.22 17.54 -9.06
N GLN A 109 4.51 16.65 -9.76
CA GLN A 109 3.70 15.62 -9.14
C GLN A 109 4.57 14.67 -8.29
N TRP A 110 5.70 14.25 -8.84
CA TRP A 110 6.64 13.38 -8.13
C TRP A 110 7.18 14.06 -6.87
N LYS A 111 7.54 15.33 -6.93
CA LYS A 111 8.01 16.09 -5.75
C LYS A 111 6.97 16.14 -4.65
N LYS A 112 5.71 16.39 -5.01
CA LYS A 112 4.60 16.36 -4.04
C LYS A 112 4.42 14.99 -3.42
N TYR A 113 4.41 13.96 -4.25
CA TYR A 113 4.28 12.57 -3.81
C TYR A 113 5.43 12.19 -2.87
N TRP A 114 6.66 12.52 -3.25
CA TRP A 114 7.86 12.24 -2.48
C TRP A 114 7.79 12.87 -1.09
N LYS A 115 7.41 14.13 -1.01
CA LYS A 115 7.28 14.86 0.25
C LYS A 115 6.10 14.40 1.11
N SER A 116 5.10 13.80 0.51
CA SER A 116 3.87 13.38 1.22
C SER A 116 4.02 12.09 2.04
N GLY A 117 5.21 11.50 2.06
CA GLY A 117 5.48 10.28 2.82
C GLY A 117 6.33 9.25 2.09
N ALA A 118 6.41 9.32 0.76
CA ALA A 118 7.18 8.37 -0.05
C ALA A 118 8.67 8.40 0.28
N GLN A 119 9.23 9.58 0.54
CA GLN A 119 10.63 9.74 0.94
C GLN A 119 10.93 9.00 2.24
N ARG A 120 10.07 9.16 3.23
CA ARG A 120 10.21 8.48 4.52
C ARG A 120 10.12 6.97 4.35
N ALA A 121 9.14 6.50 3.57
CA ALA A 121 8.98 5.08 3.28
C ALA A 121 10.21 4.50 2.57
N GLN A 122 10.80 5.26 1.64
CA GLN A 122 12.02 4.85 0.93
C GLN A 122 13.19 4.72 1.90
N LYS A 123 13.37 5.66 2.81
CA LYS A 123 14.43 5.59 3.83
C LYS A 123 14.29 4.36 4.71
N GLU A 124 13.08 4.02 5.11
CA GLU A 124 12.82 2.83 5.92
C GLU A 124 13.15 1.55 5.16
N ARG A 125 12.76 1.46 3.88
CA ARG A 125 13.13 0.31 3.03
C ARG A 125 14.64 0.18 2.85
N ASP A 126 15.33 1.30 2.65
CA ASP A 126 16.78 1.31 2.45
C ASP A 126 17.52 0.83 3.71
N LYS A 127 17.04 1.19 4.89
CA LYS A 127 17.60 0.70 6.16
C LYS A 127 17.49 -0.81 6.29
N ARG A 128 16.40 -1.40 5.81
CA ARG A 128 16.18 -2.85 5.90
C ARG A 128 17.04 -3.65 4.92
N LYS A 129 17.56 -3.00 3.88
CA LYS A 129 18.45 -3.65 2.89
C LYS A 129 19.89 -3.83 3.37
N LYS A 130 20.27 -3.15 4.44
CA LYS A 130 21.64 -3.20 4.99
C LYS A 130 21.88 -4.41 5.88
#